data_3686f4c7eb2a0c840bfee3a8673f96c4
#
_entry.id   3686f4c7eb2a0c840bfee3a8673f96c4
#
_cell.length_a   1.000
_cell.length_b   1.000
_cell.length_c   1.000
_cell.angle_alpha   90.00
_cell.angle_beta   90.00
_cell.angle_gamma   90.00
#
_symmetry.space_group_name_H-M   'P 1'
#
loop_
_entity.id
_entity.type
_entity.pdbx_description
1 polymer ?
#
loop_
_entity_poly.entity_id
_entity_poly.type
_entity_poly.pdbx_seq_one_letter_code
_entity_poly.pdbx_strand_id
1 'polypeptide(L)'
;QAVVGRYILTPAIFDLLRTTGRGAGGEIQLTDAIADLLGKESVYSYSFKGTRYDCGNKLGFLRATVEIGMAQPDIGEDFREMLLETLDKK
;
A
#
# COMPACT_ATOMS: atom_id res chain seq x y z
N GLN A 1 -6.13 -2.59 -11.44
CA GLN A 1 -5.41 -1.80 -10.43
C GLN A 1 -5.66 -2.36 -9.03
N ALA A 2 -4.61 -2.45 -8.25
CA ALA A 2 -4.72 -2.84 -6.86
C ALA A 2 -4.95 -1.63 -5.97
N VAL A 3 -5.77 -1.81 -4.92
CA VAL A 3 -6.03 -0.74 -3.94
C VAL A 3 -4.91 -0.76 -2.90
N VAL A 4 -4.31 0.40 -2.63
CA VAL A 4 -3.18 0.50 -1.70
C VAL A 4 -3.60 0.90 -0.27
N GLY A 5 -4.90 0.90 0.03
CA GLY A 5 -5.38 1.14 1.39
C GLY A 5 -5.44 2.60 1.82
N ARG A 6 -5.43 3.54 0.89
CA ARG A 6 -5.63 4.96 1.18
C ARG A 6 -6.87 5.46 0.46
N TYR A 7 -7.77 6.09 1.22
CA TYR A 7 -9.08 6.49 0.73
C TYR A 7 -9.44 7.89 1.18
N ILE A 8 -10.13 8.61 0.30
CA ILE A 8 -10.85 9.82 0.65
C ILE A 8 -12.31 9.55 0.29
N LEU A 9 -13.15 9.47 1.30
CA LEU A 9 -14.54 9.06 1.16
C LEU A 9 -15.48 10.10 1.75
N THR A 10 -16.69 10.19 1.21
CA THR A 10 -17.72 11.06 1.76
C THR A 10 -18.33 10.45 3.02
N PRO A 11 -19.01 11.24 3.88
CA PRO A 11 -19.65 10.71 5.10
C PRO A 11 -20.66 9.60 4.85
N ALA A 12 -21.21 9.48 3.65
CA ALA A 12 -22.14 8.40 3.29
C ALA A 12 -21.55 7.02 3.54
N ILE A 13 -20.21 6.87 3.55
CA ILE A 13 -19.57 5.58 3.83
C ILE A 13 -19.94 5.03 5.21
N PHE A 14 -20.13 5.89 6.21
CA PHE A 14 -20.45 5.45 7.57
C PHE A 14 -21.84 4.81 7.64
N ASP A 15 -22.82 5.34 6.89
CA ASP A 15 -24.16 4.76 6.83
C ASP A 15 -24.11 3.38 6.16
N LEU A 16 -23.31 3.25 5.11
CA LEU A 16 -23.14 1.98 4.42
C LEU A 16 -22.42 0.95 5.30
N LEU A 17 -21.43 1.37 6.06
CA LEU A 17 -20.70 0.47 6.98
C LEU A 17 -21.62 -0.11 8.06
N ARG A 18 -22.65 0.64 8.49
CA ARG A 18 -23.62 0.14 9.48
C ARG A 18 -24.43 -1.04 8.96
N THR A 19 -24.63 -1.10 7.66
CA THR A 19 -25.47 -2.14 7.02
C THR A 19 -24.65 -3.15 6.23
N THR A 20 -23.33 -2.95 6.10
CA THR A 20 -22.46 -3.87 5.38
C THR A 20 -22.36 -5.20 6.16
N GLY A 21 -22.64 -6.29 5.47
CA GLY A 21 -22.51 -7.62 6.04
C GLY A 21 -21.05 -8.06 6.18
N ARG A 22 -20.83 -9.16 6.85
CA ARG A 22 -19.50 -9.75 6.97
C ARG A 22 -19.05 -10.30 5.63
N GLY A 23 -17.87 -9.92 5.21
CA GLY A 23 -17.27 -10.35 3.94
C GLY A 23 -16.22 -11.43 4.14
N ALA A 24 -15.18 -11.39 3.32
CA ALA A 24 -14.07 -12.33 3.38
C ALA A 24 -13.44 -12.37 4.77
N GLY A 25 -13.19 -13.55 5.30
CA GLY A 25 -12.62 -13.72 6.63
C GLY A 25 -13.60 -13.51 7.76
N GLY A 26 -14.89 -13.32 7.50
CA GLY A 26 -15.93 -13.10 8.51
C GLY A 26 -15.91 -11.68 9.10
N GLU A 27 -15.14 -10.77 8.56
CA GLU A 27 -15.06 -9.40 9.01
C GLU A 27 -15.84 -8.45 8.11
N ILE A 28 -16.25 -7.30 8.65
CA ILE A 28 -16.84 -6.23 7.87
C ILE A 28 -15.70 -5.54 7.09
N GLN A 29 -15.79 -5.59 5.76
CA GLN A 29 -14.73 -5.07 4.89
C GLN A 29 -15.12 -3.69 4.35
N LEU A 30 -14.19 -2.73 4.45
CA LEU A 30 -14.37 -1.40 3.88
C LEU A 30 -14.57 -1.46 2.36
N THR A 31 -13.88 -2.36 1.69
CA THR A 31 -14.01 -2.54 0.23
C THR A 31 -15.42 -2.93 -0.18
N ASP A 32 -16.12 -3.71 0.64
CA ASP A 32 -17.52 -4.07 0.38
C ASP A 32 -18.43 -2.85 0.51
N ALA A 33 -18.19 -1.99 1.50
CA ALA A 33 -18.94 -0.74 1.67
C ALA A 33 -18.67 0.23 0.52
N ILE A 34 -17.44 0.29 0.02
CA ILE A 34 -17.08 1.12 -1.14
C ILE A 34 -17.81 0.62 -2.40
N ALA A 35 -17.92 -0.69 -2.57
CA ALA A 35 -18.67 -1.28 -3.67
C ALA A 35 -20.15 -0.85 -3.62
N ASP A 36 -20.76 -0.83 -2.43
CA ASP A 36 -22.11 -0.35 -2.25
C ASP A 36 -22.24 1.15 -2.53
N LEU A 37 -21.20 1.92 -2.16
CA LEU A 37 -21.17 3.38 -2.39
C LEU A 37 -21.20 3.70 -3.89
N LEU A 38 -20.61 2.87 -4.74
CA LEU A 38 -20.63 3.04 -6.19
C LEU A 38 -22.05 3.08 -6.76
N GLY A 39 -23.01 2.45 -6.11
CA GLY A 39 -24.41 2.50 -6.50
C GLY A 39 -25.10 3.82 -6.16
N LYS A 40 -24.51 4.68 -5.36
CA LYS A 40 -25.09 5.92 -4.85
C LYS A 40 -24.37 7.17 -5.32
N GLU A 41 -23.06 7.11 -5.48
CA GLU A 41 -22.25 8.25 -5.93
C GLU A 41 -21.02 7.78 -6.71
N SER A 42 -20.40 8.70 -7.39
CA SER A 42 -19.19 8.39 -8.17
C SER A 42 -17.99 8.23 -7.24
N VAL A 43 -17.21 7.16 -7.48
CA VAL A 43 -15.97 6.91 -6.78
C VAL A 43 -14.86 6.76 -7.82
N TYR A 44 -13.76 7.46 -7.62
CA TYR A 44 -12.67 7.49 -8.59
C TYR A 44 -11.43 6.84 -8.00
N SER A 45 -10.69 6.14 -8.85
CA SER A 45 -9.36 5.69 -8.50
C SER A 45 -8.33 6.73 -8.94
N TYR A 46 -7.32 6.94 -8.11
CA TYR A 46 -6.20 7.81 -8.44
C TYR A 46 -4.93 6.98 -8.51
N SER A 47 -4.29 6.99 -9.69
CA SER A 47 -3.00 6.32 -9.87
C SER A 47 -1.89 7.29 -9.50
N PHE A 48 -1.23 7.03 -8.37
CA PHE A 48 -0.15 7.88 -7.90
C PHE A 48 1.16 7.60 -8.64
N LYS A 49 2.04 8.59 -8.67
CA LYS A 49 3.41 8.42 -9.13
C LYS A 49 4.27 7.96 -7.96
N GLY A 50 5.19 7.05 -8.23
CA GLY A 50 6.07 6.51 -7.22
C GLY A 50 6.03 5.00 -7.19
N THR A 51 6.78 4.43 -6.28
CA THR A 51 6.89 2.98 -6.14
C THR A 51 6.14 2.52 -4.90
N ARG A 52 5.30 1.50 -5.08
CA ARG A 52 4.63 0.84 -3.97
C ARG A 52 5.48 -0.34 -3.51
N TYR A 53 5.69 -0.43 -2.20
CA TYR A 53 6.37 -1.57 -1.58
C TYR A 53 5.40 -2.33 -0.69
N ASP A 54 5.38 -3.65 -0.83
CA ASP A 54 4.62 -4.50 0.08
C ASP A 54 5.54 -4.97 1.20
N CYS A 55 5.49 -4.29 2.34
CA CYS A 55 6.31 -4.62 3.50
C CYS A 55 5.69 -5.74 4.35
N GLY A 56 4.56 -6.29 3.95
CA GLY A 56 3.91 -7.41 4.62
C GLY A 56 4.59 -8.75 4.39
N ASN A 57 5.54 -8.83 3.45
CA ASN A 57 6.37 -10.01 3.27
C ASN A 57 7.85 -9.63 3.39
N LYS A 58 8.68 -10.62 3.70
CA LYS A 58 10.10 -10.38 3.99
C LYS A 58 10.86 -9.77 2.83
N LEU A 59 10.66 -10.31 1.63
CA LEU A 59 11.37 -9.83 0.45
C LEU A 59 10.95 -8.41 0.09
N GLY A 60 9.66 -8.09 0.14
CA GLY A 60 9.16 -6.75 -0.12
C GLY A 60 9.69 -5.73 0.88
N PHE A 61 9.75 -6.09 2.15
CA PHE A 61 10.33 -5.23 3.20
C PHE A 61 11.81 -4.96 2.94
N LEU A 62 12.59 -5.98 2.60
CA LEU A 62 14.01 -5.83 2.29
C LEU A 62 14.23 -5.01 1.03
N ARG A 63 13.39 -5.19 0.01
CA ARG A 63 13.44 -4.37 -1.20
C ARG A 63 13.22 -2.89 -0.88
N ALA A 64 12.20 -2.58 -0.08
CA ALA A 64 11.95 -1.20 0.34
C ALA A 64 13.13 -0.63 1.10
N THR A 65 13.70 -1.41 2.02
CA THR A 65 14.86 -0.99 2.82
C THR A 65 16.05 -0.65 1.93
N VAL A 66 16.36 -1.50 0.97
CA VAL A 66 17.48 -1.29 0.06
C VAL A 66 17.26 -0.08 -0.85
N GLU A 67 16.12 0.00 -1.51
CA GLU A 67 15.86 1.06 -2.49
C GLU A 67 15.73 2.42 -1.82
N ILE A 68 15.05 2.51 -0.69
CA ILE A 68 14.91 3.75 0.06
C ILE A 68 16.24 4.15 0.70
N GLY A 69 16.99 3.17 1.21
CA GLY A 69 18.32 3.42 1.76
C GLY A 69 19.29 4.00 0.75
N MET A 70 19.32 3.45 -0.47
CA MET A 70 20.15 3.98 -1.55
C MET A 70 19.75 5.38 -2.00
N ALA A 71 18.50 5.75 -1.82
CA ALA A 71 18.00 7.07 -2.20
C ALA A 71 18.26 8.15 -1.15
N GLN A 72 18.79 7.80 0.03
CA GLN A 72 19.08 8.78 1.07
C GLN A 72 20.27 9.66 0.68
N PRO A 73 20.14 11.02 0.76
CA PRO A 73 21.23 11.91 0.32
C PRO A 73 22.50 11.79 1.13
N ASP A 74 22.40 11.42 2.41
CA ASP A 74 23.54 11.39 3.34
C ASP A 74 24.31 10.08 3.30
N ILE A 75 23.63 8.96 3.13
CA ILE A 75 24.26 7.62 3.22
C ILE A 75 24.11 6.77 1.97
N GLY A 76 23.36 7.25 0.97
CA GLY A 76 22.99 6.44 -0.19
C GLY A 76 24.16 5.82 -0.93
N GLU A 77 25.22 6.58 -1.16
CA GLU A 77 26.42 6.09 -1.84
C GLU A 77 27.19 5.07 -1.00
N ASP A 78 27.40 5.37 0.27
CA ASP A 78 28.08 4.45 1.19
C ASP A 78 27.29 3.15 1.35
N PHE A 79 25.98 3.27 1.41
CA PHE A 79 25.10 2.11 1.50
C PHE A 79 25.20 1.25 0.24
N ARG A 80 25.21 1.88 -0.92
CA ARG A 80 25.36 1.18 -2.20
C ARG A 80 26.69 0.43 -2.27
N GLU A 81 27.79 1.06 -1.87
CA GLU A 81 29.09 0.42 -1.82
C GLU A 81 29.09 -0.78 -0.88
N MET A 82 28.50 -0.63 0.31
CA MET A 82 28.37 -1.73 1.27
C MET A 82 27.60 -2.91 0.68
N LEU A 83 26.52 -2.63 -0.05
CA LEU A 83 25.73 -3.67 -0.70
C LEU A 83 26.54 -4.42 -1.76
N LEU A 84 27.32 -3.69 -2.57
CA LEU A 84 28.17 -4.30 -3.59
C LEU A 84 29.24 -5.20 -2.95
N GLU A 85 29.88 -4.74 -1.87
CA GLU A 85 30.85 -5.55 -1.12
C GLU A 85 30.18 -6.81 -0.56
N THR A 86 28.98 -6.68 -0.03
CA THR A 86 28.23 -7.80 0.54
C THR A 86 27.92 -8.85 -0.52
N LEU A 87 27.53 -8.41 -1.71
CA LEU A 87 27.21 -9.31 -2.83
C LEU A 87 28.44 -10.04 -3.35
N ASP A 88 29.61 -9.43 -3.27
CA ASP A 88 30.86 -10.03 -3.71
C ASP A 88 31.42 -11.07 -2.73
N LYS A 89 30.94 -11.09 -1.51
CA LYS A 89 31.31 -12.10 -0.52
C LYS A 89 30.63 -13.42 -0.81
N LYS A 90 31.33 -14.48 -0.66
CA LYS A 90 30.81 -15.83 -0.85
C LYS A 90 30.85 -16.65 0.43
#